data_191bc1591202bfcff61832ae3c6f572d
#
_entry.id   191bc1591202bfcff61832ae3c6f572d
#
_cell.length_a   1.000
_cell.length_b   1.000
_cell.length_c   1.000
_cell.angle_alpha   90.00
_cell.angle_beta   90.00
_cell.angle_gamma   90.00
#
_symmetry.space_group_name_H-M   'P 1'
#
loop_
_entity.id
_entity.type
_entity.pdbx_description
1 polymer ?
#
loop_
_entity_poly.entity_id
_entity_poly.type
_entity_poly.pdbx_seq_one_letter_code
_entity_poly.pdbx_strand_id
1 'polypeptide(L)'
;MRVAVSGSIANDYLMRFPGSIRDQLVTDQLDRVSLSFLVDALEIRRGGVAANICFGMGKLGLGPHLIGSVGQDFFLEYEPHLAAAGVDTSTVRVSDNHRTAMFLCTNDEDENQIASFCPGAMGESHEIDLTDLPGDPPDPELVIVCPNDPAAMLRHTRQALEAGWALAADPSQQLPRLSGEEARELVDGATYLLSNEYEAALVASKTGWASEEVLRHVGLRITTYSDKGCVIEAAGEPAIEVPAVPTRNDVELEPTGIGDAFRAGFFAACAQDYQLERCAQLGSAVATCALETIGPQEYDLDPDQMLPRIAQTYGDDAAADLEPMLTADSTATTTSTPARQEQPSHGQDRGPAGNGPDPLVRVLSAQE
;
A
#
# COMPACT_ATOMS: atom_id res chain seq x y z
N MET A 1 -0.39 2.36 -17.55
CA MET A 1 0.40 1.26 -16.94
C MET A 1 -0.51 0.41 -16.07
N ARG A 2 -0.43 -0.92 -16.17
CA ARG A 2 -1.20 -1.84 -15.31
C ARG A 2 -0.43 -2.09 -14.02
N VAL A 3 -1.12 -1.91 -12.90
CA VAL A 3 -0.51 -2.02 -11.57
C VAL A 3 -1.15 -3.16 -10.80
N ALA A 4 -0.30 -4.03 -10.25
CA ALA A 4 -0.68 -5.07 -9.32
C ALA A 4 -0.13 -4.75 -7.93
N VAL A 5 -0.97 -4.80 -6.91
CA VAL A 5 -0.58 -4.49 -5.53
C VAL A 5 -0.74 -5.73 -4.68
N SER A 6 0.38 -6.33 -4.31
CA SER A 6 0.44 -7.53 -3.47
C SER A 6 0.69 -7.16 -2.01
N GLY A 7 -0.24 -7.54 -1.13
CA GLY A 7 -0.08 -7.25 0.28
C GLY A 7 -1.29 -7.67 1.14
N SER A 8 -1.34 -7.13 2.34
CA SER A 8 -2.40 -7.43 3.30
C SER A 8 -3.74 -6.80 2.91
N ILE A 9 -4.80 -7.57 3.19
CA ILE A 9 -6.19 -7.15 3.20
C ILE A 9 -6.72 -7.53 4.58
N ALA A 10 -7.18 -6.58 5.39
CA ALA A 10 -7.54 -6.83 6.77
C ALA A 10 -8.74 -5.99 7.22
N ASN A 11 -9.42 -6.44 8.27
CA ASN A 11 -10.38 -5.63 9.00
C ASN A 11 -9.81 -5.27 10.37
N ASP A 12 -9.94 -3.99 10.75
CA ASP A 12 -9.49 -3.47 12.03
C ASP A 12 -10.71 -3.38 12.98
N TYR A 13 -10.65 -4.11 14.07
CA TYR A 13 -11.66 -4.15 15.12
C TYR A 13 -11.17 -3.29 16.28
N LEU A 14 -11.68 -2.07 16.37
CA LEU A 14 -11.29 -1.07 17.35
C LEU A 14 -12.31 -1.03 18.47
N MET A 15 -11.89 -1.40 19.67
CA MET A 15 -12.73 -1.46 20.86
C MET A 15 -12.33 -0.35 21.83
N ARG A 16 -13.31 0.24 22.48
CA ARG A 16 -13.10 1.24 23.52
C ARG A 16 -13.49 0.68 24.89
N PHE A 17 -12.54 0.70 25.81
CA PHE A 17 -12.75 0.33 27.20
C PHE A 17 -12.92 1.62 28.04
N PRO A 18 -14.10 1.82 28.68
CA PRO A 18 -14.38 3.00 29.50
C PRO A 18 -13.74 2.86 30.89
N GLY A 19 -12.44 2.96 30.98
CA GLY A 19 -11.65 2.83 32.20
C GLY A 19 -10.17 2.80 31.88
N SER A 20 -9.32 2.45 32.86
CA SER A 20 -7.88 2.31 32.68
C SER A 20 -7.47 0.85 32.67
N ILE A 21 -6.76 0.41 31.61
CA ILE A 21 -6.17 -0.93 31.51
C ILE A 21 -5.18 -1.16 32.67
N ARG A 22 -4.46 -0.11 33.03
CA ARG A 22 -3.49 -0.15 34.13
C ARG A 22 -4.14 -0.54 35.46
N ASP A 23 -5.35 -0.06 35.74
CA ASP A 23 -6.07 -0.34 36.97
C ASP A 23 -6.60 -1.78 37.05
N GLN A 24 -6.66 -2.48 35.90
CA GLN A 24 -7.02 -3.90 35.84
C GLN A 24 -5.80 -4.82 36.13
N LEU A 25 -4.59 -4.29 36.13
CA LEU A 25 -3.36 -5.04 36.39
C LEU A 25 -3.12 -5.15 37.87
N VAL A 26 -3.08 -6.39 38.39
CA VAL A 26 -2.65 -6.65 39.78
C VAL A 26 -1.15 -6.82 39.79
N THR A 27 -0.44 -5.79 40.26
CA THR A 27 1.04 -5.70 40.23
C THR A 27 1.76 -6.88 40.86
N ASP A 28 1.18 -7.48 41.87
CA ASP A 28 1.78 -8.61 42.61
C ASP A 28 1.45 -9.97 41.93
N GLN A 29 0.70 -10.00 40.85
CA GLN A 29 0.25 -11.22 40.14
C GLN A 29 0.52 -11.20 38.62
N LEU A 30 1.58 -10.50 38.21
CA LEU A 30 1.94 -10.40 36.77
C LEU A 30 2.42 -11.72 36.16
N ASP A 31 2.76 -12.73 36.97
CA ASP A 31 3.12 -14.08 36.47
C ASP A 31 1.94 -14.82 35.80
N ARG A 32 0.71 -14.43 36.11
CA ARG A 32 -0.52 -14.99 35.54
C ARG A 32 -1.56 -13.89 35.33
N VAL A 33 -1.48 -13.21 34.22
CA VAL A 33 -2.42 -12.14 33.87
C VAL A 33 -3.66 -12.76 33.22
N SER A 34 -4.85 -12.43 33.76
CA SER A 34 -6.14 -12.74 33.16
C SER A 34 -6.97 -11.44 33.16
N LEU A 35 -7.12 -10.84 32.01
CA LEU A 35 -7.87 -9.57 31.84
C LEU A 35 -9.15 -9.84 31.05
N SER A 36 -10.24 -9.20 31.45
CA SER A 36 -11.51 -9.21 30.73
C SER A 36 -12.07 -7.81 30.73
N PHE A 37 -12.26 -7.25 29.55
CA PHE A 37 -12.78 -5.90 29.38
C PHE A 37 -14.25 -5.94 28.94
N LEU A 38 -15.09 -5.17 29.57
CA LEU A 38 -16.41 -4.81 29.06
C LEU A 38 -16.23 -3.52 28.27
N VAL A 39 -16.26 -3.62 26.95
CA VAL A 39 -16.10 -2.48 26.03
C VAL A 39 -17.45 -1.81 25.79
N ASP A 40 -17.46 -0.50 25.62
CA ASP A 40 -18.66 0.31 25.37
C ASP A 40 -18.87 0.59 23.88
N ALA A 41 -17.82 0.41 23.05
CA ALA A 41 -17.88 0.59 21.61
C ALA A 41 -17.05 -0.45 20.88
N LEU A 42 -17.50 -0.84 19.70
CA LEU A 42 -16.75 -1.60 18.69
C LEU A 42 -16.95 -0.91 17.35
N GLU A 43 -15.86 -0.49 16.77
CA GLU A 43 -15.80 0.02 15.41
C GLU A 43 -15.05 -0.97 14.53
N ILE A 44 -15.58 -1.24 13.33
CA ILE A 44 -14.91 -2.11 12.34
C ILE A 44 -14.53 -1.21 11.17
N ARG A 45 -13.22 -1.11 10.91
CA ARG A 45 -12.68 -0.36 9.79
C ARG A 45 -12.05 -1.30 8.77
N ARG A 46 -12.11 -0.92 7.51
CA ARG A 46 -11.40 -1.58 6.44
C ARG A 46 -9.94 -1.15 6.46
N GLY A 47 -9.03 -2.10 6.27
CA GLY A 47 -7.60 -1.87 6.37
C GLY A 47 -6.79 -2.89 5.55
N GLY A 48 -5.50 -2.92 5.81
CA GLY A 48 -4.54 -3.71 5.05
C GLY A 48 -3.87 -2.87 3.97
N VAL A 49 -2.54 -2.91 3.95
CA VAL A 49 -1.70 -2.00 3.17
C VAL A 49 -2.03 -2.05 1.67
N ALA A 50 -2.13 -3.26 1.09
CA ALA A 50 -2.46 -3.39 -0.34
C ALA A 50 -3.87 -2.88 -0.66
N ALA A 51 -4.85 -3.18 0.20
CA ALA A 51 -6.21 -2.72 0.00
C ALA A 51 -6.31 -1.19 0.12
N ASN A 52 -5.59 -0.57 1.06
CA ASN A 52 -5.53 0.89 1.21
C ASN A 52 -4.91 1.57 -0.02
N ILE A 53 -3.79 1.04 -0.54
CA ILE A 53 -3.14 1.55 -1.74
C ILE A 53 -4.07 1.41 -2.95
N CYS A 54 -4.67 0.23 -3.14
CA CYS A 54 -5.62 0.00 -4.23
C CYS A 54 -6.84 0.93 -4.15
N PHE A 55 -7.39 1.15 -2.95
CA PHE A 55 -8.49 2.09 -2.74
C PHE A 55 -8.15 3.49 -3.25
N GLY A 56 -7.00 4.06 -2.83
CA GLY A 56 -6.59 5.38 -3.27
C GLY A 56 -6.30 5.46 -4.77
N MET A 57 -5.68 4.44 -5.36
CA MET A 57 -5.46 4.36 -6.81
C MET A 57 -6.77 4.27 -7.58
N GLY A 58 -7.72 3.48 -7.09
CA GLY A 58 -9.06 3.37 -7.67
C GLY A 58 -9.83 4.69 -7.63
N LYS A 59 -9.77 5.43 -6.51
CA LYS A 59 -10.33 6.79 -6.38
C LYS A 59 -9.72 7.79 -7.39
N LEU A 60 -8.50 7.54 -7.85
CA LEU A 60 -7.82 8.31 -8.90
C LEU A 60 -8.09 7.78 -10.31
N GLY A 61 -9.08 6.90 -10.49
CA GLY A 61 -9.52 6.39 -11.78
C GLY A 61 -8.67 5.27 -12.38
N LEU A 62 -7.72 4.70 -11.60
CA LEU A 62 -7.03 3.49 -12.02
C LEU A 62 -7.79 2.24 -11.56
N GLY A 63 -7.64 1.15 -12.31
CA GLY A 63 -8.16 -0.17 -11.92
C GLY A 63 -7.04 -1.07 -11.43
N PRO A 64 -6.45 -0.84 -10.23
CA PRO A 64 -5.34 -1.66 -9.75
C PRO A 64 -5.83 -3.08 -9.44
N HIS A 65 -5.00 -4.09 -9.75
CA HIS A 65 -5.25 -5.47 -9.35
C HIS A 65 -4.82 -5.67 -7.90
N LEU A 66 -5.78 -5.98 -7.04
CA LEU A 66 -5.51 -6.29 -5.63
C LEU A 66 -5.13 -7.77 -5.48
N ILE A 67 -3.94 -8.03 -4.96
CA ILE A 67 -3.39 -9.37 -4.78
C ILE A 67 -3.19 -9.64 -3.29
N GLY A 68 -3.91 -10.62 -2.78
CA GLY A 68 -3.85 -11.05 -1.40
C GLY A 68 -4.83 -12.18 -1.14
N SER A 69 -4.84 -12.71 0.07
CA SER A 69 -5.75 -13.79 0.46
C SER A 69 -6.71 -13.32 1.54
N VAL A 70 -7.98 -13.68 1.38
CA VAL A 70 -9.11 -13.29 2.25
C VAL A 70 -9.96 -14.51 2.60
N GLY A 71 -10.83 -14.38 3.61
CA GLY A 71 -11.89 -15.35 3.88
C GLY A 71 -13.18 -15.01 3.12
N GLN A 72 -14.18 -15.88 3.24
CA GLN A 72 -15.52 -15.67 2.66
C GLN A 72 -16.21 -14.41 3.20
N ASP A 73 -15.82 -13.94 4.37
CA ASP A 73 -16.32 -12.71 5.00
C ASP A 73 -15.99 -11.43 4.21
N PHE A 74 -14.98 -11.46 3.35
CA PHE A 74 -14.58 -10.34 2.49
C PHE A 74 -15.70 -9.88 1.54
N PHE A 75 -16.50 -10.79 1.01
CA PHE A 75 -17.55 -10.49 0.04
C PHE A 75 -18.80 -9.84 0.63
N LEU A 76 -18.93 -9.79 1.94
CA LEU A 76 -20.13 -9.23 2.58
C LEU A 76 -20.17 -7.70 2.49
N GLU A 77 -19.06 -7.05 2.82
CA GLU A 77 -19.01 -5.59 2.91
C GLU A 77 -17.72 -4.99 2.34
N TYR A 78 -16.61 -5.73 2.34
CA TYR A 78 -15.32 -5.17 1.95
C TYR A 78 -15.13 -5.15 0.43
N GLU A 79 -15.37 -6.26 -0.24
CA GLU A 79 -15.26 -6.33 -1.71
C GLU A 79 -16.15 -5.30 -2.43
N PRO A 80 -17.45 -5.14 -2.07
CA PRO A 80 -18.29 -4.11 -2.69
C PRO A 80 -17.74 -2.67 -2.51
N HIS A 81 -17.10 -2.39 -1.38
CA HIS A 81 -16.49 -1.09 -1.13
C HIS A 81 -15.29 -0.83 -2.04
N LEU A 82 -14.40 -1.80 -2.18
CA LEU A 82 -13.23 -1.71 -3.08
C LEU A 82 -13.65 -1.65 -4.55
N ALA A 83 -14.62 -2.46 -4.96
CA ALA A 83 -15.17 -2.44 -6.30
C ALA A 83 -15.81 -1.09 -6.65
N ALA A 84 -16.52 -0.46 -5.70
CA ALA A 84 -17.09 0.88 -5.87
C ALA A 84 -16.00 1.96 -6.03
N ALA A 85 -14.81 1.73 -5.46
CA ALA A 85 -13.64 2.59 -5.65
C ALA A 85 -12.88 2.28 -6.97
N GLY A 86 -13.31 1.28 -7.77
CA GLY A 86 -12.68 0.93 -9.03
C GLY A 86 -11.53 -0.08 -8.93
N VAL A 87 -11.39 -0.78 -7.79
CA VAL A 87 -10.35 -1.80 -7.59
C VAL A 87 -10.76 -3.11 -8.25
N ASP A 88 -9.84 -3.74 -8.99
CA ASP A 88 -10.03 -5.10 -9.50
C ASP A 88 -9.69 -6.12 -8.41
N THR A 89 -10.71 -6.80 -7.89
CA THR A 89 -10.61 -7.83 -6.87
C THR A 89 -10.63 -9.24 -7.43
N SER A 90 -10.65 -9.41 -8.75
CA SER A 90 -10.71 -10.74 -9.42
C SER A 90 -9.49 -11.63 -9.16
N THR A 91 -8.38 -11.00 -8.75
CA THR A 91 -7.09 -11.64 -8.41
C THR A 91 -6.96 -12.02 -6.93
N VAL A 92 -7.95 -11.68 -6.11
CA VAL A 92 -7.95 -12.00 -4.67
C VAL A 92 -8.22 -13.50 -4.47
N ARG A 93 -7.31 -14.16 -3.74
CA ARG A 93 -7.47 -15.56 -3.34
C ARG A 93 -8.45 -15.66 -2.17
N VAL A 94 -9.40 -16.58 -2.26
CA VAL A 94 -10.39 -16.84 -1.20
C VAL A 94 -10.05 -18.14 -0.49
N SER A 95 -9.81 -18.05 0.81
CA SER A 95 -9.57 -19.21 1.68
C SER A 95 -10.89 -19.90 2.02
N ASP A 96 -10.88 -21.25 1.98
CA ASP A 96 -11.99 -22.07 2.48
C ASP A 96 -11.90 -22.31 3.99
N ASN A 97 -10.74 -22.06 4.61
CA ASN A 97 -10.46 -22.47 5.98
C ASN A 97 -10.28 -21.29 6.94
N HIS A 98 -9.95 -20.11 6.44
CA HIS A 98 -9.58 -18.94 7.25
C HIS A 98 -10.46 -17.75 6.95
N ARG A 99 -10.66 -16.89 7.94
CA ARG A 99 -11.26 -15.56 7.75
C ARG A 99 -10.22 -14.59 7.23
N THR A 100 -10.70 -13.47 6.70
CA THR A 100 -9.85 -12.31 6.37
C THR A 100 -9.01 -11.92 7.58
N ALA A 101 -7.80 -11.42 7.36
CA ALA A 101 -6.92 -10.96 8.44
C ALA A 101 -7.62 -9.91 9.31
N MET A 102 -7.29 -9.90 10.61
CA MET A 102 -7.91 -9.02 11.60
C MET A 102 -6.86 -8.38 12.48
N PHE A 103 -6.95 -7.08 12.64
CA PHE A 103 -6.32 -6.33 13.72
C PHE A 103 -7.36 -6.10 14.81
N LEU A 104 -7.09 -6.55 16.02
CA LEU A 104 -7.97 -6.40 17.18
C LEU A 104 -7.26 -5.48 18.16
N CYS A 105 -7.88 -4.38 18.49
CA CYS A 105 -7.30 -3.38 19.36
C CYS A 105 -8.32 -2.90 20.39
N THR A 106 -7.91 -2.88 21.66
CA THR A 106 -8.67 -2.29 22.74
C THR A 106 -7.88 -1.10 23.28
N ASN A 107 -8.46 0.10 23.19
CA ASN A 107 -7.95 1.33 23.73
C ASN A 107 -8.71 1.69 25.01
N ASP A 108 -8.00 2.25 25.99
CA ASP A 108 -8.61 2.81 27.20
C ASP A 108 -8.70 4.35 27.15
N GLU A 109 -9.22 4.96 28.23
CA GLU A 109 -9.37 6.43 28.34
C GLU A 109 -8.00 7.16 28.44
N ASP A 110 -6.95 6.45 28.83
CA ASP A 110 -5.58 6.97 28.97
C ASP A 110 -4.74 6.71 27.71
N GLU A 111 -5.35 6.27 26.60
CA GLU A 111 -4.70 5.88 25.33
C GLU A 111 -3.75 4.67 25.45
N ASN A 112 -3.85 3.88 26.53
CA ASN A 112 -3.16 2.60 26.55
C ASN A 112 -3.85 1.60 25.64
N GLN A 113 -3.06 0.75 24.98
CA GLN A 113 -3.53 -0.14 23.95
C GLN A 113 -3.15 -1.59 24.23
N ILE A 114 -4.10 -2.50 24.06
CA ILE A 114 -3.85 -3.94 23.89
C ILE A 114 -4.25 -4.33 22.48
N ALA A 115 -3.27 -4.74 21.68
CA ALA A 115 -3.48 -5.08 20.28
C ALA A 115 -3.02 -6.49 19.95
N SER A 116 -3.71 -7.11 18.98
CA SER A 116 -3.38 -8.42 18.44
C SER A 116 -3.65 -8.43 16.93
N PHE A 117 -2.76 -9.03 16.16
CA PHE A 117 -2.96 -9.25 14.73
C PHE A 117 -3.13 -10.74 14.46
N CYS A 118 -4.27 -11.11 13.87
CA CYS A 118 -4.56 -12.46 13.39
C CYS A 118 -4.41 -12.48 11.87
N PRO A 119 -3.40 -13.15 11.30
CA PRO A 119 -3.17 -13.15 9.84
C PRO A 119 -4.28 -13.88 9.06
N GLY A 120 -4.97 -14.86 9.66
CA GLY A 120 -6.04 -15.59 8.99
C GLY A 120 -5.62 -16.09 7.60
N ALA A 121 -6.44 -15.80 6.59
CA ALA A 121 -6.19 -16.16 5.19
C ALA A 121 -4.94 -15.50 4.58
N MET A 122 -4.45 -14.38 5.13
CA MET A 122 -3.22 -13.75 4.67
C MET A 122 -2.04 -14.72 4.64
N GLY A 123 -2.00 -15.71 5.55
CA GLY A 123 -0.99 -16.77 5.56
C GLY A 123 -0.99 -17.68 4.32
N GLU A 124 -2.04 -17.66 3.50
CA GLU A 124 -2.13 -18.41 2.24
C GLU A 124 -1.69 -17.58 1.02
N SER A 125 -1.32 -16.33 1.19
CA SER A 125 -0.94 -15.44 0.07
C SER A 125 0.27 -15.95 -0.72
N HIS A 126 1.14 -16.78 -0.11
CA HIS A 126 2.26 -17.42 -0.79
C HIS A 126 1.83 -18.48 -1.84
N GLU A 127 0.58 -18.88 -1.86
CA GLU A 127 0.04 -19.79 -2.88
C GLU A 127 -0.37 -19.06 -4.17
N ILE A 128 -0.46 -17.71 -4.14
CA ILE A 128 -0.78 -16.91 -5.32
C ILE A 128 0.42 -16.88 -6.26
N ASP A 129 0.15 -17.09 -7.55
CA ASP A 129 1.15 -17.00 -8.63
C ASP A 129 0.87 -15.75 -9.47
N LEU A 130 1.81 -14.79 -9.46
CA LEU A 130 1.68 -13.55 -10.23
C LEU A 130 1.72 -13.77 -11.75
N THR A 131 2.27 -14.90 -12.19
CA THR A 131 2.36 -15.24 -13.63
C THR A 131 1.07 -15.86 -14.17
N ASP A 132 0.09 -16.10 -13.30
CA ASP A 132 -1.22 -16.69 -13.66
C ASP A 132 -2.38 -15.74 -13.32
N LEU A 133 -2.12 -14.43 -13.37
CA LEU A 133 -3.16 -13.43 -13.13
C LEU A 133 -4.12 -13.33 -14.33
N PRO A 134 -5.43 -13.13 -14.07
CA PRO A 134 -6.40 -12.90 -15.14
C PRO A 134 -6.16 -11.55 -15.83
N GLY A 135 -6.50 -11.46 -17.10
CA GLY A 135 -6.44 -10.21 -17.88
C GLY A 135 -6.00 -10.41 -19.32
N ASP A 136 -6.14 -9.36 -20.14
CA ASP A 136 -5.69 -9.31 -21.53
C ASP A 136 -5.14 -7.89 -21.84
N PRO A 137 -3.82 -7.72 -21.88
CA PRO A 137 -2.76 -8.66 -21.56
C PRO A 137 -2.73 -8.99 -20.05
N PRO A 138 -2.35 -10.22 -19.66
CA PRO A 138 -2.43 -10.65 -18.25
C PRO A 138 -1.35 -10.01 -17.35
N ASP A 139 -0.19 -9.65 -17.94
CA ASP A 139 0.99 -9.26 -17.17
C ASP A 139 0.89 -7.81 -16.64
N PRO A 140 1.19 -7.55 -15.37
CA PRO A 140 1.35 -6.20 -14.86
C PRO A 140 2.61 -5.55 -15.42
N GLU A 141 2.64 -4.22 -15.49
CA GLU A 141 3.84 -3.44 -15.81
C GLU A 141 4.58 -3.01 -14.54
N LEU A 142 3.82 -2.87 -13.43
CA LEU A 142 4.34 -2.57 -12.10
C LEU A 142 3.70 -3.51 -11.08
N VAL A 143 4.54 -4.12 -10.26
CA VAL A 143 4.14 -4.88 -9.07
C VAL A 143 4.60 -4.12 -7.82
N ILE A 144 3.66 -3.81 -6.92
CA ILE A 144 3.96 -3.23 -5.61
C ILE A 144 3.87 -4.37 -4.60
N VAL A 145 5.00 -4.71 -3.95
CA VAL A 145 5.05 -5.74 -2.91
C VAL A 145 5.07 -5.07 -1.55
N CYS A 146 3.91 -5.12 -0.88
CA CYS A 146 3.65 -4.52 0.43
C CYS A 146 3.70 -5.56 1.55
N PRO A 147 3.59 -5.15 2.84
CA PRO A 147 3.49 -6.06 3.98
C PRO A 147 2.43 -7.14 3.79
N ASN A 148 2.87 -8.40 3.86
CA ASN A 148 2.08 -9.60 3.68
C ASN A 148 2.73 -10.76 4.47
N ASP A 149 2.29 -12.00 4.24
CA ASP A 149 3.07 -13.18 4.58
C ASP A 149 4.49 -13.08 3.99
N PRO A 150 5.57 -13.24 4.79
CA PRO A 150 6.93 -13.08 4.28
C PRO A 150 7.26 -13.99 3.09
N ALA A 151 6.75 -15.22 3.06
CA ALA A 151 6.98 -16.14 1.94
C ALA A 151 6.30 -15.64 0.66
N ALA A 152 5.12 -15.02 0.78
CA ALA A 152 4.44 -14.37 -0.34
C ALA A 152 5.24 -13.17 -0.85
N MET A 153 5.72 -12.31 0.05
CA MET A 153 6.52 -11.14 -0.33
C MET A 153 7.75 -11.55 -1.14
N LEU A 154 8.53 -12.53 -0.66
CA LEU A 154 9.72 -13.05 -1.34
C LEU A 154 9.37 -13.70 -2.68
N ARG A 155 8.31 -14.52 -2.73
CA ARG A 155 7.87 -15.17 -3.96
C ARG A 155 7.48 -14.14 -5.02
N HIS A 156 6.64 -13.17 -4.66
CA HIS A 156 6.15 -12.15 -5.58
C HIS A 156 7.27 -11.22 -6.06
N THR A 157 8.24 -10.91 -5.20
CA THR A 157 9.46 -10.17 -5.57
C THR A 157 10.25 -10.92 -6.65
N ARG A 158 10.53 -12.23 -6.43
CA ARG A 158 11.24 -13.05 -7.45
C ARG A 158 10.48 -13.09 -8.76
N GLN A 159 9.18 -13.35 -8.72
CA GLN A 159 8.35 -13.44 -9.93
C GLN A 159 8.33 -12.12 -10.71
N ALA A 160 8.24 -10.98 -10.03
CA ALA A 160 8.30 -9.66 -10.68
C ALA A 160 9.66 -9.43 -11.36
N LEU A 161 10.77 -9.73 -10.68
CA LEU A 161 12.12 -9.58 -11.22
C LEU A 161 12.39 -10.55 -12.37
N GLU A 162 12.01 -11.82 -12.25
CA GLU A 162 12.18 -12.84 -13.28
C GLU A 162 11.36 -12.54 -14.55
N ALA A 163 10.18 -11.95 -14.39
CA ALA A 163 9.34 -11.53 -15.49
C ALA A 163 9.78 -10.19 -16.14
N GLY A 164 10.71 -9.46 -15.49
CA GLY A 164 11.18 -8.15 -15.95
C GLY A 164 10.13 -7.04 -15.75
N TRP A 165 9.18 -7.22 -14.82
CA TRP A 165 8.23 -6.18 -14.45
C TRP A 165 8.89 -5.16 -13.52
N ALA A 166 8.44 -3.91 -13.55
CA ALA A 166 8.86 -2.94 -12.55
C ALA A 166 8.42 -3.38 -11.16
N LEU A 167 9.33 -3.34 -10.19
CA LEU A 167 9.08 -3.74 -8.80
C LEU A 167 9.14 -2.53 -7.88
N ALA A 168 8.08 -2.29 -7.12
CA ALA A 168 8.09 -1.40 -5.97
C ALA A 168 8.17 -2.24 -4.68
N ALA A 169 9.30 -2.19 -4.01
CA ALA A 169 9.49 -2.85 -2.73
C ALA A 169 9.04 -1.93 -1.59
N ASP A 170 8.07 -2.40 -0.83
CA ASP A 170 7.54 -1.73 0.37
C ASP A 170 7.50 -2.69 1.56
N PRO A 171 8.65 -3.05 2.14
CA PRO A 171 8.70 -4.03 3.22
C PRO A 171 8.10 -3.53 4.54
N SER A 172 8.09 -2.21 4.78
CA SER A 172 7.39 -1.50 5.85
C SER A 172 7.42 -2.26 7.20
N GLN A 173 6.27 -2.50 7.80
CA GLN A 173 6.10 -3.13 9.13
C GLN A 173 6.53 -4.61 9.20
N GLN A 174 6.87 -5.27 8.09
CA GLN A 174 7.45 -6.62 8.11
C GLN A 174 8.97 -6.63 8.36
N LEU A 175 9.67 -5.51 8.11
CA LEU A 175 11.13 -5.40 8.30
C LEU A 175 11.63 -5.97 9.64
N PRO A 176 11.02 -5.70 10.80
CA PRO A 176 11.49 -6.26 12.08
C PRO A 176 11.52 -7.79 12.11
N ARG A 177 10.64 -8.46 11.36
CA ARG A 177 10.48 -9.92 11.34
C ARG A 177 11.39 -10.61 10.31
N LEU A 178 11.86 -9.87 9.30
CA LEU A 178 12.71 -10.41 8.24
C LEU A 178 14.14 -10.60 8.74
N SER A 179 14.80 -11.64 8.25
CA SER A 179 16.25 -11.78 8.34
C SER A 179 16.95 -10.76 7.43
N GLY A 180 18.27 -10.60 7.59
CA GLY A 180 19.03 -9.72 6.71
C GLY A 180 19.08 -10.20 5.26
N GLU A 181 19.04 -11.53 5.04
CA GLU A 181 19.02 -12.13 3.70
C GLU A 181 17.67 -11.87 3.01
N GLU A 182 16.57 -12.11 3.69
CA GLU A 182 15.22 -11.81 3.19
C GLU A 182 15.02 -10.31 2.91
N ALA A 183 15.53 -9.44 3.77
CA ALA A 183 15.47 -7.98 3.54
C ALA A 183 16.26 -7.56 2.29
N ARG A 184 17.44 -8.17 2.05
CA ARG A 184 18.20 -7.94 0.80
C ARG A 184 17.42 -8.42 -0.41
N GLU A 185 16.88 -9.63 -0.36
CA GLU A 185 16.12 -10.22 -1.46
C GLU A 185 14.89 -9.37 -1.86
N LEU A 186 14.20 -8.76 -0.88
CA LEU A 186 13.07 -7.87 -1.16
C LEU A 186 13.48 -6.54 -1.82
N VAL A 187 14.70 -6.06 -1.55
CA VAL A 187 15.13 -4.72 -1.94
C VAL A 187 16.01 -4.76 -3.20
N ASP A 188 16.87 -5.79 -3.36
CA ASP A 188 17.83 -5.88 -4.45
C ASP A 188 17.16 -6.01 -5.82
N GLY A 189 17.46 -5.10 -6.72
CA GLY A 189 16.87 -5.03 -8.06
C GLY A 189 15.51 -4.34 -8.13
N ALA A 190 14.97 -3.82 -7.02
CA ALA A 190 13.73 -3.06 -7.05
C ALA A 190 13.86 -1.77 -7.87
N THR A 191 12.87 -1.48 -8.71
CA THR A 191 12.77 -0.20 -9.43
C THR A 191 12.51 0.94 -8.46
N TYR A 192 11.67 0.68 -7.44
CA TYR A 192 11.33 1.64 -6.38
C TYR A 192 11.49 0.98 -5.01
N LEU A 193 12.11 1.66 -4.07
CA LEU A 193 12.09 1.32 -2.65
C LEU A 193 11.35 2.40 -1.89
N LEU A 194 10.27 2.04 -1.21
CA LEU A 194 9.50 2.96 -0.39
C LEU A 194 9.72 2.68 1.09
N SER A 195 9.84 3.74 1.86
CA SER A 195 10.01 3.68 3.31
C SER A 195 9.68 5.02 3.96
N ASN A 196 9.37 5.03 5.23
CA ASN A 196 9.52 6.22 6.05
C ASN A 196 10.96 6.32 6.59
N GLU A 197 11.27 7.40 7.32
CA GLU A 197 12.61 7.64 7.89
C GLU A 197 13.07 6.48 8.81
N TYR A 198 12.18 5.96 9.64
CA TYR A 198 12.49 4.83 10.54
C TYR A 198 12.73 3.54 9.76
N GLU A 199 11.89 3.23 8.79
CA GLU A 199 12.00 2.05 7.93
C GLU A 199 13.26 2.10 7.07
N ALA A 200 13.66 3.27 6.55
CA ALA A 200 14.91 3.45 5.81
C ALA A 200 16.14 3.08 6.67
N ALA A 201 16.16 3.51 7.93
CA ALA A 201 17.21 3.13 8.87
C ALA A 201 17.18 1.62 9.16
N LEU A 202 15.99 1.03 9.24
CA LEU A 202 15.83 -0.40 9.48
C LEU A 202 16.24 -1.24 8.26
N VAL A 203 15.95 -0.81 7.03
CA VAL A 203 16.47 -1.43 5.79
C VAL A 203 18.00 -1.46 5.83
N ALA A 204 18.65 -0.32 6.10
CA ALA A 204 20.11 -0.26 6.19
C ALA A 204 20.68 -1.22 7.27
N SER A 205 20.04 -1.24 8.44
CA SER A 205 20.42 -2.14 9.54
C SER A 205 20.25 -3.61 9.19
N LYS A 206 19.16 -4.00 8.56
CA LYS A 206 18.82 -5.39 8.21
C LYS A 206 19.68 -5.90 7.05
N THR A 207 19.85 -5.10 6.00
CA THR A 207 20.63 -5.48 4.84
C THR A 207 22.14 -5.44 5.12
N GLY A 208 22.57 -4.65 6.09
CA GLY A 208 23.99 -4.34 6.34
C GLY A 208 24.58 -3.39 5.30
N TRP A 209 23.76 -2.80 4.44
CA TRP A 209 24.16 -1.81 3.44
C TRP A 209 24.12 -0.41 4.03
N ALA A 210 25.16 0.39 3.79
CA ALA A 210 25.10 1.81 4.09
C ALA A 210 24.02 2.50 3.24
N SER A 211 23.53 3.66 3.67
CA SER A 211 22.45 4.37 2.96
C SER A 211 22.76 4.62 1.48
N GLU A 212 24.00 5.01 1.15
CA GLU A 212 24.47 5.18 -0.23
C GLU A 212 24.62 3.86 -0.99
N GLU A 213 24.85 2.76 -0.27
CA GLU A 213 24.92 1.43 -0.86
C GLU A 213 23.54 0.93 -1.27
N VAL A 214 22.52 1.19 -0.46
CA VAL A 214 21.12 0.88 -0.82
C VAL A 214 20.75 1.48 -2.18
N LEU A 215 21.16 2.74 -2.47
CA LEU A 215 20.89 3.40 -3.74
C LEU A 215 21.55 2.69 -4.96
N ARG A 216 22.56 1.87 -4.75
CA ARG A 216 23.16 1.07 -5.84
C ARG A 216 22.42 -0.24 -6.11
N HIS A 217 21.54 -0.64 -5.19
CA HIS A 217 20.75 -1.86 -5.28
C HIS A 217 19.33 -1.61 -5.78
N VAL A 218 18.89 -0.33 -5.83
CA VAL A 218 17.54 0.05 -6.27
C VAL A 218 17.60 1.11 -7.36
N GLY A 219 16.56 1.22 -8.17
CA GLY A 219 16.44 2.30 -9.15
C GLY A 219 16.22 3.65 -8.48
N LEU A 220 15.17 3.74 -7.67
CA LEU A 220 14.78 4.94 -6.91
C LEU A 220 14.50 4.56 -5.46
N ARG A 221 14.91 5.42 -4.54
CA ARG A 221 14.47 5.37 -3.13
C ARG A 221 13.57 6.55 -2.85
N ILE A 222 12.37 6.29 -2.33
CA ILE A 222 11.40 7.29 -1.90
C ILE A 222 11.27 7.19 -0.39
N THR A 223 11.71 8.22 0.33
CA THR A 223 11.64 8.26 1.80
C THR A 223 10.69 9.36 2.24
N THR A 224 9.68 9.02 3.03
CA THR A 224 8.73 9.99 3.61
C THR A 224 9.19 10.43 5.00
N TYR A 225 9.05 11.75 5.28
CA TYR A 225 9.50 12.43 6.49
C TYR A 225 8.35 13.13 7.23
N SER A 226 7.19 12.48 7.31
CA SER A 226 6.01 13.02 8.00
C SER A 226 5.60 14.40 7.45
N ASP A 227 5.51 15.42 8.29
CA ASP A 227 5.14 16.80 7.96
C ASP A 227 6.15 17.54 7.08
N LYS A 228 7.35 17.00 6.89
CA LYS A 228 8.37 17.58 6.01
C LYS A 228 8.21 17.16 4.54
N GLY A 229 7.38 16.16 4.25
CA GLY A 229 7.17 15.65 2.90
C GLY A 229 8.00 14.41 2.58
N CYS A 230 8.60 14.37 1.40
CA CYS A 230 9.40 13.21 0.97
C CYS A 230 10.63 13.63 0.18
N VAL A 231 11.58 12.68 0.06
CA VAL A 231 12.78 12.80 -0.76
C VAL A 231 12.85 11.61 -1.71
N ILE A 232 13.10 11.86 -2.99
CA ILE A 232 13.36 10.86 -4.02
C ILE A 232 14.83 10.91 -4.37
N GLU A 233 15.50 9.76 -4.34
CA GLU A 233 16.94 9.63 -4.57
C GLU A 233 17.23 8.51 -5.56
N ALA A 234 18.20 8.76 -6.44
CA ALA A 234 18.82 7.78 -7.32
C ALA A 234 20.35 7.86 -7.24
N ALA A 235 21.05 6.76 -7.54
CA ALA A 235 22.50 6.75 -7.49
C ALA A 235 23.11 7.72 -8.51
N GLY A 236 23.84 8.72 -8.03
CA GLY A 236 24.55 9.68 -8.89
C GLY A 236 23.72 10.87 -9.39
N GLU A 237 22.42 10.93 -9.05
CA GLU A 237 21.51 12.00 -9.43
C GLU A 237 21.25 12.96 -8.25
N PRO A 238 20.90 14.23 -8.52
CA PRO A 238 20.40 15.13 -7.47
C PRO A 238 19.11 14.61 -6.85
N ALA A 239 18.98 14.73 -5.53
CA ALA A 239 17.74 14.38 -4.84
C ALA A 239 16.60 15.36 -5.19
N ILE A 240 15.38 14.83 -5.30
CA ILE A 240 14.16 15.63 -5.45
C ILE A 240 13.48 15.70 -4.08
N GLU A 241 13.36 16.89 -3.54
CA GLU A 241 12.68 17.15 -2.26
C GLU A 241 11.31 17.74 -2.52
N VAL A 242 10.26 17.10 -1.99
CA VAL A 242 8.87 17.55 -2.14
C VAL A 242 8.27 17.77 -0.75
N PRO A 243 7.90 19.01 -0.39
CA PRO A 243 7.30 19.30 0.91
C PRO A 243 5.90 18.67 1.04
N ALA A 244 5.47 18.43 2.27
CA ALA A 244 4.11 17.96 2.53
C ALA A 244 3.08 19.07 2.26
N VAL A 245 1.90 18.69 1.78
CA VAL A 245 0.75 19.61 1.75
C VAL A 245 0.31 19.85 3.19
N PRO A 246 0.21 21.13 3.65
CA PRO A 246 -0.18 21.43 5.02
C PRO A 246 -1.59 20.93 5.36
N THR A 247 -1.78 20.41 6.56
CA THR A 247 -3.08 20.00 7.09
C THR A 247 -3.95 21.19 7.45
N ARG A 248 -5.27 20.99 7.50
CA ARG A 248 -6.21 21.95 8.06
C ARG A 248 -6.10 21.95 9.59
N ASN A 249 -6.34 23.12 10.20
CA ASN A 249 -6.21 23.30 11.65
C ASN A 249 -7.46 22.92 12.44
N ASP A 250 -8.57 22.66 11.76
CA ASP A 250 -9.92 22.50 12.31
C ASP A 250 -10.43 21.05 12.24
N VAL A 251 -9.56 20.10 11.91
CA VAL A 251 -9.90 18.68 11.79
C VAL A 251 -9.08 17.81 12.73
N GLU A 252 -9.65 16.70 13.15
CA GLU A 252 -8.93 15.65 13.84
C GLU A 252 -8.03 14.91 12.86
N LEU A 253 -6.79 14.60 13.27
CA LEU A 253 -5.82 13.93 12.42
C LEU A 253 -5.72 12.45 12.81
N GLU A 254 -5.91 11.57 11.84
CA GLU A 254 -5.79 10.12 11.99
C GLU A 254 -4.59 9.59 11.18
N PRO A 255 -3.49 9.15 11.83
CA PRO A 255 -2.26 8.78 11.11
C PRO A 255 -2.32 7.43 10.40
N THR A 256 -3.37 6.64 10.58
CA THR A 256 -3.48 5.30 9.98
C THR A 256 -3.66 5.36 8.47
N GLY A 257 -2.80 4.67 7.72
CA GLY A 257 -2.91 4.57 6.25
C GLY A 257 -2.38 5.77 5.46
N ILE A 258 -1.78 6.79 6.11
CA ILE A 258 -1.20 7.95 5.41
C ILE A 258 -0.12 7.50 4.41
N GLY A 259 0.75 6.59 4.83
CA GLY A 259 1.79 6.03 3.97
C GLY A 259 1.20 5.31 2.75
N ASP A 260 0.11 4.58 2.94
CA ASP A 260 -0.58 3.86 1.86
C ASP A 260 -1.22 4.85 0.89
N ALA A 261 -1.84 5.92 1.40
CA ALA A 261 -2.42 7.00 0.61
C ALA A 261 -1.35 7.78 -0.19
N PHE A 262 -0.16 8.01 0.38
CA PHE A 262 0.98 8.56 -0.35
C PHE A 262 1.36 7.66 -1.52
N ARG A 263 1.52 6.35 -1.29
CA ARG A 263 1.86 5.36 -2.33
C ARG A 263 0.78 5.31 -3.42
N ALA A 264 -0.48 5.40 -3.04
CA ALA A 264 -1.59 5.42 -3.99
C ALA A 264 -1.50 6.61 -4.95
N GLY A 265 -1.35 7.83 -4.43
CA GLY A 265 -1.20 9.03 -5.25
C GLY A 265 0.09 9.02 -6.09
N PHE A 266 1.22 8.62 -5.49
CA PHE A 266 2.50 8.54 -6.17
C PHE A 266 2.44 7.60 -7.37
N PHE A 267 2.03 6.35 -7.18
CA PHE A 267 1.99 5.36 -8.25
C PHE A 267 0.85 5.59 -9.24
N ALA A 268 -0.25 6.24 -8.83
CA ALA A 268 -1.28 6.64 -9.77
C ALA A 268 -0.74 7.64 -10.80
N ALA A 269 0.02 8.63 -10.38
CA ALA A 269 0.66 9.58 -11.28
C ALA A 269 1.78 8.89 -12.12
N CYS A 270 2.60 8.03 -11.50
CA CYS A 270 3.59 7.24 -12.25
C CYS A 270 2.94 6.37 -13.35
N ALA A 271 1.76 5.79 -13.08
CA ALA A 271 1.02 4.99 -14.04
C ALA A 271 0.53 5.78 -15.27
N GLN A 272 0.48 7.10 -15.15
CA GLN A 272 0.10 8.05 -16.21
C GLN A 272 1.32 8.81 -16.77
N ASP A 273 2.54 8.31 -16.52
CA ASP A 273 3.81 8.83 -17.04
C ASP A 273 4.12 10.28 -16.60
N TYR A 274 3.63 10.70 -15.41
CA TYR A 274 4.01 11.99 -14.84
C TYR A 274 5.47 11.98 -14.35
N GLN A 275 6.10 13.16 -14.32
CA GLN A 275 7.43 13.33 -13.73
C GLN A 275 7.43 13.00 -12.23
N LEU A 276 8.54 12.49 -11.70
CA LEU A 276 8.66 12.02 -10.31
C LEU A 276 8.26 13.07 -9.28
N GLU A 277 8.57 14.33 -9.54
CA GLU A 277 8.16 15.44 -8.66
C GLU A 277 6.62 15.53 -8.59
N ARG A 278 5.92 15.46 -9.72
CA ARG A 278 4.45 15.45 -9.78
C ARG A 278 3.85 14.21 -9.11
N CYS A 279 4.49 13.05 -9.29
CA CYS A 279 4.09 11.83 -8.58
C CYS A 279 4.13 12.03 -7.06
N ALA A 280 5.22 12.61 -6.53
CA ALA A 280 5.36 12.87 -5.11
C ALA A 280 4.42 13.96 -4.59
N GLN A 281 4.14 15.00 -5.39
CA GLN A 281 3.19 16.06 -5.07
C GLN A 281 1.76 15.51 -4.97
N LEU A 282 1.32 14.66 -5.91
CA LEU A 282 0.03 13.99 -5.82
C LEU A 282 -0.01 13.03 -4.62
N GLY A 283 1.06 12.25 -4.41
CA GLY A 283 1.18 11.38 -3.25
C GLY A 283 1.02 12.13 -1.93
N SER A 284 1.68 13.28 -1.79
CA SER A 284 1.57 14.14 -0.61
C SER A 284 0.15 14.71 -0.44
N ALA A 285 -0.50 15.15 -1.52
CA ALA A 285 -1.86 15.68 -1.46
C ALA A 285 -2.88 14.62 -1.03
N VAL A 286 -2.79 13.39 -1.58
CA VAL A 286 -3.65 12.26 -1.21
C VAL A 286 -3.40 11.83 0.24
N ALA A 287 -2.13 11.78 0.66
CA ALA A 287 -1.75 11.48 2.04
C ALA A 287 -2.36 12.48 3.04
N THR A 288 -2.41 13.76 2.67
CA THR A 288 -3.02 14.79 3.53
C THR A 288 -4.54 14.63 3.63
N CYS A 289 -5.22 14.26 2.53
CA CYS A 289 -6.66 13.94 2.59
C CYS A 289 -6.93 12.74 3.52
N ALA A 290 -6.10 11.70 3.45
CA ALA A 290 -6.21 10.54 4.33
C ALA A 290 -5.96 10.92 5.80
N LEU A 291 -4.93 11.72 6.08
CA LEU A 291 -4.61 12.20 7.43
C LEU A 291 -5.76 13.00 8.09
N GLU A 292 -6.52 13.74 7.29
CA GLU A 292 -7.65 14.57 7.72
C GLU A 292 -8.98 13.81 7.81
N THR A 293 -8.94 12.48 7.64
CA THR A 293 -10.12 11.62 7.62
C THR A 293 -9.95 10.46 8.60
N ILE A 294 -11.00 10.15 9.34
CA ILE A 294 -11.00 8.99 10.24
C ILE A 294 -11.24 7.72 9.43
N GLY A 295 -10.23 6.87 9.38
CA GLY A 295 -10.22 5.60 8.63
C GLY A 295 -9.46 5.66 7.32
N PRO A 296 -8.62 4.63 7.03
CA PRO A 296 -7.65 4.66 5.92
C PRO A 296 -8.29 4.55 4.53
N GLN A 297 -9.60 4.24 4.44
CA GLN A 297 -10.35 4.11 3.19
C GLN A 297 -11.66 4.92 3.18
N GLU A 298 -11.73 5.98 4.00
CA GLU A 298 -12.93 6.82 4.14
C GLU A 298 -12.71 8.24 3.56
N TYR A 299 -11.49 8.56 3.10
CA TYR A 299 -11.20 9.87 2.52
C TYR A 299 -11.78 10.03 1.10
N ASP A 300 -12.08 11.26 0.77
CA ASP A 300 -12.49 11.67 -0.57
C ASP A 300 -11.43 12.56 -1.22
N LEU A 301 -11.36 12.54 -2.56
CA LEU A 301 -10.41 13.30 -3.36
C LEU A 301 -11.18 14.41 -4.11
N ASP A 302 -11.70 15.39 -3.36
CA ASP A 302 -12.46 16.50 -3.89
C ASP A 302 -11.53 17.52 -4.59
N PRO A 303 -11.60 17.66 -5.93
CA PRO A 303 -10.77 18.60 -6.68
C PRO A 303 -10.89 20.03 -6.21
N ASP A 304 -12.09 20.47 -5.80
CA ASP A 304 -12.35 21.84 -5.35
C ASP A 304 -11.61 22.18 -4.05
N GLN A 305 -11.29 21.16 -3.24
CA GLN A 305 -10.51 21.31 -2.01
C GLN A 305 -9.02 21.06 -2.24
N MET A 306 -8.66 20.10 -3.10
CA MET A 306 -7.28 19.67 -3.29
C MET A 306 -6.50 20.64 -4.19
N LEU A 307 -7.05 21.04 -5.33
CA LEU A 307 -6.33 21.88 -6.30
C LEU A 307 -5.85 23.22 -5.72
N PRO A 308 -6.64 23.97 -4.92
CA PRO A 308 -6.14 25.19 -4.29
C PRO A 308 -4.97 24.93 -3.32
N ARG A 309 -4.95 23.82 -2.61
CA ARG A 309 -3.88 23.45 -1.68
C ARG A 309 -2.61 23.02 -2.41
N ILE A 310 -2.75 22.29 -3.52
CA ILE A 310 -1.66 21.94 -4.42
C ILE A 310 -1.05 23.23 -5.00
N ALA A 311 -1.87 24.14 -5.52
CA ALA A 311 -1.42 25.44 -6.05
C ALA A 311 -0.69 26.27 -4.99
N GLN A 312 -1.21 26.32 -3.78
CA GLN A 312 -0.59 27.05 -2.67
C GLN A 312 0.77 26.47 -2.28
N THR A 313 0.92 25.14 -2.34
CA THR A 313 2.13 24.43 -1.87
C THR A 313 3.19 24.33 -2.96
N TYR A 314 2.77 24.05 -4.20
CA TYR A 314 3.67 23.70 -5.30
C TYR A 314 3.58 24.63 -6.52
N GLY A 315 2.65 25.60 -6.51
CA GLY A 315 2.42 26.53 -7.61
C GLY A 315 1.29 26.12 -8.54
N ASP A 316 0.81 27.11 -9.33
CA ASP A 316 -0.33 26.94 -10.23
C ASP A 316 -0.06 25.91 -11.34
N ASP A 317 1.17 25.78 -11.82
CA ASP A 317 1.56 24.80 -12.83
C ASP A 317 1.36 23.36 -12.31
N ALA A 318 1.71 23.10 -11.05
CA ALA A 318 1.50 21.79 -10.44
C ALA A 318 0.01 21.46 -10.29
N ALA A 319 -0.81 22.41 -9.92
CA ALA A 319 -2.26 22.22 -9.83
C ALA A 319 -2.87 21.93 -11.21
N ALA A 320 -2.46 22.68 -12.23
CA ALA A 320 -2.94 22.49 -13.60
C ALA A 320 -2.50 21.13 -14.17
N ASP A 321 -1.26 20.70 -13.92
CA ASP A 321 -0.76 19.40 -14.37
C ASP A 321 -1.52 18.24 -13.70
N LEU A 322 -1.88 18.36 -12.42
CA LEU A 322 -2.52 17.31 -11.63
C LEU A 322 -4.07 17.33 -11.67
N GLU A 323 -4.69 18.43 -12.18
CA GLU A 323 -6.14 18.54 -12.31
C GLU A 323 -6.78 17.34 -13.05
N PRO A 324 -6.24 16.83 -14.18
CA PRO A 324 -6.81 15.67 -14.86
C PRO A 324 -6.88 14.42 -13.99
N MET A 325 -5.92 14.21 -13.08
CA MET A 325 -5.90 13.07 -12.16
C MET A 325 -7.00 13.14 -11.10
N LEU A 326 -7.39 14.34 -10.70
CA LEU A 326 -8.39 14.57 -9.66
C LEU A 326 -9.82 14.70 -10.22
N THR A 327 -9.96 15.04 -11.51
CA THR A 327 -11.25 15.22 -12.17
C THR A 327 -11.69 14.02 -13.01
N ALA A 328 -10.84 12.99 -13.14
CA ALA A 328 -11.18 11.78 -13.87
C ALA A 328 -12.37 11.07 -13.20
N ASP A 329 -13.45 10.83 -13.97
CA ASP A 329 -14.62 10.09 -13.47
C ASP A 329 -14.22 8.66 -13.06
N SER A 330 -14.27 8.33 -11.80
CA SER A 330 -14.01 6.98 -11.26
C SER A 330 -14.99 5.91 -11.78
N THR A 331 -16.01 6.31 -12.55
CA THR A 331 -17.06 5.43 -13.08
C THR A 331 -16.75 4.82 -14.45
N ALA A 332 -15.62 5.20 -15.10
CA ALA A 332 -15.35 4.83 -16.49
C ALA A 332 -14.80 3.40 -16.71
N THR A 333 -14.48 2.64 -15.66
CA THR A 333 -13.79 1.34 -15.79
C THR A 333 -14.64 0.12 -15.43
N THR A 334 -15.97 0.23 -15.30
CA THR A 334 -16.83 -0.96 -15.15
C THR A 334 -17.11 -1.63 -16.48
N THR A 335 -16.13 -2.35 -17.04
CA THR A 335 -16.40 -3.44 -17.98
C THR A 335 -16.95 -4.62 -17.18
N SER A 336 -18.20 -4.95 -17.47
CA SER A 336 -19.00 -6.04 -16.93
C SER A 336 -18.21 -7.31 -16.63
N THR A 337 -18.21 -7.75 -15.37
CA THR A 337 -17.76 -9.08 -14.92
C THR A 337 -18.70 -10.15 -15.53
N PRO A 338 -18.21 -11.10 -16.32
CA PRO A 338 -19.00 -12.27 -16.67
C PRO A 338 -19.01 -13.25 -15.50
N ALA A 339 -20.18 -13.80 -15.20
CA ALA A 339 -20.40 -14.82 -14.19
C ALA A 339 -19.41 -15.99 -14.33
N ARG A 340 -18.80 -16.39 -13.20
CA ARG A 340 -17.90 -17.53 -13.05
C ARG A 340 -18.47 -18.78 -13.74
N GLN A 341 -17.81 -19.25 -14.78
CA GLN A 341 -17.92 -20.61 -15.29
C GLN A 341 -16.63 -21.35 -14.97
N GLU A 342 -16.75 -22.47 -14.28
CA GLU A 342 -15.66 -23.41 -14.04
C GLU A 342 -15.12 -23.95 -15.36
N GLN A 343 -13.81 -23.80 -15.62
CA GLN A 343 -13.14 -24.44 -16.77
C GLN A 343 -11.92 -25.25 -16.30
N PRO A 344 -11.65 -26.39 -16.95
CA PRO A 344 -10.54 -27.27 -16.60
C PRO A 344 -9.20 -26.80 -17.17
N SER A 345 -8.15 -27.05 -16.40
CA SER A 345 -6.74 -26.76 -16.70
C SER A 345 -6.23 -27.40 -18.01
N HIS A 346 -5.70 -26.58 -18.91
CA HIS A 346 -4.80 -27.03 -19.98
C HIS A 346 -3.55 -26.16 -20.00
N GLY A 347 -2.40 -26.79 -19.68
CA GLY A 347 -1.09 -26.17 -19.83
C GLY A 347 -0.72 -25.95 -21.32
N GLN A 348 -0.24 -24.77 -21.65
CA GLN A 348 0.47 -24.49 -22.88
C GLN A 348 1.80 -23.81 -22.58
N ASP A 349 2.84 -24.37 -23.14
CA ASP A 349 4.23 -23.94 -23.14
C ASP A 349 4.35 -22.55 -23.79
N ARG A 350 4.84 -21.53 -23.09
CA ARG A 350 5.09 -20.20 -23.62
C ARG A 350 6.60 -20.00 -23.81
N GLY A 351 6.99 -19.68 -25.03
CA GLY A 351 8.37 -19.28 -25.37
C GLY A 351 8.76 -17.93 -24.75
N PRO A 352 10.07 -17.57 -24.70
CA PRO A 352 10.56 -16.41 -23.96
C PRO A 352 10.02 -15.10 -24.54
N ALA A 353 9.53 -14.23 -23.65
CA ALA A 353 9.08 -12.89 -23.96
C ALA A 353 10.25 -12.01 -24.44
N GLY A 354 10.02 -11.26 -25.51
CA GLY A 354 11.02 -10.34 -26.05
C GLY A 354 11.27 -9.18 -25.08
N ASN A 355 12.57 -8.82 -24.94
CA ASN A 355 13.03 -7.70 -24.13
C ASN A 355 12.38 -6.38 -24.55
N GLY A 356 11.42 -5.89 -23.76
CA GLY A 356 11.00 -4.50 -23.78
C GLY A 356 12.10 -3.59 -23.23
N PRO A 357 12.02 -2.26 -23.45
CA PRO A 357 13.02 -1.34 -22.89
C PRO A 357 13.04 -1.44 -21.36
N ASP A 358 14.27 -1.34 -20.80
CA ASP A 358 14.53 -1.37 -19.37
C ASP A 358 13.56 -0.43 -18.62
N PRO A 359 12.85 -0.91 -17.59
CA PRO A 359 11.93 -0.09 -16.79
C PRO A 359 12.58 1.19 -16.24
N LEU A 360 13.86 1.15 -15.89
CA LEU A 360 14.63 2.31 -15.44
C LEU A 360 14.79 3.39 -16.52
N VAL A 361 14.94 2.99 -17.78
CA VAL A 361 15.06 3.94 -18.90
C VAL A 361 13.75 4.69 -19.13
N ARG A 362 12.59 4.05 -18.93
CA ARG A 362 11.30 4.71 -18.99
C ARG A 362 11.12 5.76 -17.89
N VAL A 363 11.56 5.45 -16.66
CA VAL A 363 11.40 6.36 -15.52
C VAL A 363 12.34 7.56 -15.61
N LEU A 364 13.57 7.37 -16.08
CA LEU A 364 14.58 8.44 -16.20
C LEU A 364 14.41 9.28 -17.46
N SER A 365 13.91 8.71 -18.57
CA SER A 365 13.69 9.45 -19.83
C SER A 365 12.45 10.36 -19.81
N ALA A 366 11.56 10.20 -18.85
CA ALA A 366 10.44 11.13 -18.62
C ALA A 366 10.86 12.45 -17.92
N GLN A 367 12.15 12.60 -17.59
CA GLN A 367 12.71 13.80 -16.95
C GLN A 367 13.40 14.78 -17.94
N GLU A 368 13.49 14.45 -19.23
CA GLU A 368 13.93 15.37 -20.28
C GLU A 368 12.73 16.01 -20.99
#